data_7a5e1cff7d715e090f9626f8069e622a
#
_entry.id   7a5e1cff7d715e090f9626f8069e622a
#
_cell.length_a   1.000
_cell.length_b   1.000
_cell.length_c   1.000
_cell.angle_alpha   90.00
_cell.angle_beta   90.00
_cell.angle_gamma   90.00
#
_symmetry.space_group_name_H-M   'P 1'
#
loop_
_entity.id
_entity.type
_entity.pdbx_description
1 polymer ?
#
loop_
_entity_poly.entity_id
_entity_poly.type
_entity_poly.pdbx_seq_one_letter_code
_entity_poly.pdbx_strand_id
1 'polypeptide(L)'
;MWIYVETLPSTSWPITKSYWNTSSFETLNADPLTGEIDINFDETSILKMKIEHGIKEASTEIFLAQIDKNSNEIVSNPELIQSELSNLVNYFAESVDQFSGTSLAAQNLNDIKKAKIFVENGQTVIELDLNFDRAWSSVTKAMDASQILSNDKDRSNGIFYVSYAEEEEGGFFSFLNFGRNDKNRKVNFDGAQFEVKITEKNNKTYVRAYSKDGKIEEAEKLISKINESLS
;
A
#
# COMPACT_ATOMS: atom_id res chain seq x y z
N MET A 1 12.69 5.30 5.45
CA MET A 1 12.08 5.39 4.08
C MET A 1 11.81 4.00 3.55
N TRP A 2 11.16 3.87 2.40
CA TRP A 2 10.83 2.57 1.82
C TRP A 2 10.69 2.65 0.30
N ILE A 3 10.85 1.50 -0.35
CA ILE A 3 10.59 1.29 -1.78
C ILE A 3 9.56 0.17 -1.96
N TYR A 4 8.93 0.17 -3.14
CA TYR A 4 7.97 -0.82 -3.57
C TYR A 4 8.51 -1.57 -4.78
N VAL A 5 8.37 -2.90 -4.79
CA VAL A 5 8.74 -3.77 -5.90
C VAL A 5 7.61 -4.73 -6.26
N GLU A 6 7.36 -4.95 -7.54
CA GLU A 6 6.31 -5.83 -8.05
C GLU A 6 6.78 -7.28 -8.12
N THR A 7 7.24 -7.80 -6.98
CA THR A 7 7.59 -9.22 -6.78
C THR A 7 7.22 -9.65 -5.38
N LEU A 8 7.00 -10.94 -5.16
CA LEU A 8 6.74 -11.50 -3.83
C LEU A 8 7.96 -11.34 -2.90
N PRO A 9 7.76 -11.22 -1.57
CA PRO A 9 8.85 -11.14 -0.60
C PRO A 9 9.86 -12.30 -0.70
N SER A 10 9.40 -13.51 -0.99
CA SER A 10 10.28 -14.67 -1.18
C SER A 10 11.23 -14.54 -2.38
N THR A 11 10.87 -13.73 -3.39
CA THR A 11 11.72 -13.40 -4.54
C THR A 11 12.59 -12.19 -4.24
N SER A 12 12.05 -11.17 -3.57
CA SER A 12 12.78 -9.96 -3.20
C SER A 12 13.87 -10.23 -2.16
N TRP A 13 13.65 -11.18 -1.25
CA TRP A 13 14.60 -11.55 -0.19
C TRP A 13 16.00 -11.91 -0.70
N PRO A 14 16.17 -12.92 -1.62
CA PRO A 14 17.51 -13.30 -2.08
C PRO A 14 18.20 -12.18 -2.87
N ILE A 15 17.45 -11.37 -3.61
CA ILE A 15 18.00 -10.22 -4.35
C ILE A 15 18.55 -9.18 -3.36
N THR A 16 17.74 -8.81 -2.36
CA THR A 16 18.14 -7.84 -1.33
C THR A 16 19.34 -8.34 -0.51
N LYS A 17 19.33 -9.61 -0.12
CA LYS A 17 20.46 -10.21 0.59
C LYS A 17 21.72 -10.22 -0.27
N SER A 18 21.60 -10.52 -1.57
CA SER A 18 22.73 -10.49 -2.51
C SER A 18 23.30 -9.07 -2.67
N TYR A 19 22.45 -8.06 -2.73
CA TYR A 19 22.88 -6.66 -2.77
C TYR A 19 23.81 -6.34 -1.59
N TRP A 20 23.40 -6.64 -0.36
CA TRP A 20 24.22 -6.38 0.82
C TRP A 20 25.50 -7.22 0.86
N ASN A 21 25.45 -8.47 0.41
CA ASN A 21 26.64 -9.32 0.34
C ASN A 21 27.69 -8.84 -0.68
N THR A 22 27.27 -8.10 -1.71
CA THR A 22 28.15 -7.51 -2.73
C THR A 22 28.56 -6.07 -2.39
N SER A 23 27.92 -5.45 -1.42
CA SER A 23 28.29 -4.13 -0.91
C SER A 23 29.58 -4.19 -0.07
N SER A 24 30.11 -3.01 0.27
CA SER A 24 31.25 -2.89 1.20
C SER A 24 30.87 -3.02 2.66
N PHE A 25 29.59 -3.14 2.96
CA PHE A 25 29.08 -3.21 4.34
C PHE A 25 29.01 -4.66 4.83
N GLU A 26 29.28 -4.84 6.12
CA GLU A 26 29.15 -6.14 6.79
C GLU A 26 27.68 -6.39 7.16
N THR A 27 27.12 -7.54 6.76
CA THR A 27 25.82 -7.99 7.24
C THR A 27 25.97 -8.64 8.62
N LEU A 28 25.36 -8.04 9.64
CA LEU A 28 25.38 -8.53 11.02
C LEU A 28 24.36 -9.64 11.26
N ASN A 29 23.18 -9.49 10.66
CA ASN A 29 22.07 -10.44 10.77
C ASN A 29 21.24 -10.43 9.47
N ALA A 30 20.67 -11.58 9.11
CA ALA A 30 19.72 -11.71 8.01
C ALA A 30 18.74 -12.85 8.31
N ASP A 31 17.55 -12.50 8.77
CA ASP A 31 16.51 -13.46 9.16
C ASP A 31 15.39 -13.52 8.11
N PRO A 32 15.30 -14.61 7.32
CA PRO A 32 14.26 -14.75 6.31
C PRO A 32 12.86 -14.95 6.89
N LEU A 33 12.74 -15.35 8.16
CA LEU A 33 11.43 -15.57 8.79
C LEU A 33 10.76 -14.25 9.17
N THR A 34 11.55 -13.30 9.63
CA THR A 34 11.07 -11.96 9.97
C THR A 34 11.20 -10.96 8.82
N GLY A 35 12.03 -11.24 7.82
CA GLY A 35 12.34 -10.32 6.73
C GLY A 35 13.31 -9.20 7.15
N GLU A 36 14.06 -9.38 8.24
CA GLU A 36 14.98 -8.37 8.77
C GLU A 36 16.42 -8.62 8.33
N ILE A 37 17.11 -7.54 7.94
CA ILE A 37 18.54 -7.53 7.65
C ILE A 37 19.15 -6.36 8.40
N ASP A 38 20.14 -6.66 9.26
CA ASP A 38 20.92 -5.66 9.97
C ASP A 38 22.32 -5.56 9.36
N ILE A 39 22.72 -4.35 9.02
CA ILE A 39 23.97 -4.06 8.32
C ILE A 39 24.82 -3.12 9.19
N ASN A 40 26.07 -3.44 9.38
CA ASN A 40 27.03 -2.59 10.08
C ASN A 40 27.36 -1.37 9.21
N PHE A 41 26.92 -0.17 9.61
CA PHE A 41 27.17 1.04 8.82
C PHE A 41 28.45 1.73 9.26
N ASP A 42 28.56 2.02 10.56
CA ASP A 42 29.73 2.64 11.17
C ASP A 42 29.90 2.19 12.62
N GLU A 43 30.82 2.84 13.37
CA GLU A 43 31.10 2.49 14.77
C GLU A 43 29.88 2.72 15.68
N THR A 44 29.00 3.65 15.34
CA THR A 44 27.89 4.13 16.19
C THR A 44 26.53 3.68 15.70
N SER A 45 26.37 3.27 14.44
CA SER A 45 25.08 2.97 13.84
C SER A 45 25.04 1.75 12.95
N ILE A 46 23.85 1.20 12.80
CA ILE A 46 23.50 0.16 11.83
C ILE A 46 22.46 0.68 10.83
N LEU A 47 22.43 0.08 9.66
CA LEU A 47 21.27 0.16 8.77
C LEU A 47 20.38 -1.05 9.04
N LYS A 48 19.14 -0.79 9.41
CA LYS A 48 18.11 -1.82 9.62
C LYS A 48 17.17 -1.84 8.45
N MET A 49 17.10 -2.97 7.78
CA MET A 49 16.20 -3.20 6.66
C MET A 49 15.09 -4.17 7.06
N LYS A 50 13.89 -3.92 6.56
CA LYS A 50 12.71 -4.78 6.74
C LYS A 50 12.06 -5.04 5.41
N ILE A 51 11.87 -6.31 5.08
CA ILE A 51 11.20 -6.78 3.88
C ILE A 51 9.84 -7.34 4.28
N GLU A 52 8.78 -6.78 3.72
CA GLU A 52 7.40 -7.16 4.04
C GLU A 52 6.57 -7.33 2.78
N HIS A 53 5.48 -8.09 2.88
CA HIS A 53 4.47 -8.13 1.82
C HIS A 53 3.90 -6.72 1.59
N GLY A 54 3.78 -6.31 0.35
CA GLY A 54 3.09 -5.06 0.00
C GLY A 54 1.57 -5.18 0.11
N ILE A 55 0.86 -4.13 -0.28
CA ILE A 55 -0.61 -4.15 -0.29
C ILE A 55 -1.11 -5.01 -1.46
N LYS A 56 -0.51 -4.86 -2.64
CA LYS A 56 -0.83 -5.66 -3.82
C LYS A 56 -0.38 -7.11 -3.64
N GLU A 57 -1.12 -8.05 -4.23
CA GLU A 57 -0.94 -9.48 -4.03
C GLU A 57 0.47 -10.00 -4.36
N ALA A 58 1.09 -9.51 -5.44
CA ALA A 58 2.44 -9.90 -5.85
C ALA A 58 3.42 -8.74 -5.66
N SER A 59 3.53 -8.22 -4.44
CA SER A 59 4.41 -7.06 -4.18
C SER A 59 5.14 -7.14 -2.85
N THR A 60 6.26 -6.43 -2.79
CA THR A 60 7.12 -6.29 -1.62
C THR A 60 7.30 -4.82 -1.29
N GLU A 61 7.27 -4.48 -0.02
CA GLU A 61 7.76 -3.22 0.52
C GLU A 61 9.07 -3.47 1.26
N ILE A 62 10.09 -2.67 0.95
CA ILE A 62 11.41 -2.74 1.58
C ILE A 62 11.67 -1.44 2.30
N PHE A 63 11.71 -1.49 3.61
CA PHE A 63 11.97 -0.36 4.49
C PHE A 63 13.45 -0.32 4.86
N LEU A 64 14.01 0.89 4.98
CA LEU A 64 15.37 1.11 5.45
C LEU A 64 15.40 2.27 6.44
N ALA A 65 16.10 2.06 7.55
CA ALA A 65 16.34 3.08 8.57
C ALA A 65 17.77 2.95 9.10
N GLN A 66 18.37 4.07 9.50
CA GLN A 66 19.61 4.09 10.28
C GLN A 66 19.24 4.13 11.75
N ILE A 67 19.85 3.26 12.54
CA ILE A 67 19.57 3.10 13.98
C ILE A 67 20.88 3.29 14.75
N ASP A 68 20.86 4.11 15.79
CA ASP A 68 21.98 4.26 16.73
C ASP A 68 22.12 3.00 17.59
N LYS A 69 23.33 2.46 17.69
CA LYS A 69 23.61 1.22 18.43
C LYS A 69 23.41 1.31 19.94
N ASN A 70 23.54 2.50 20.51
CA ASN A 70 23.47 2.70 21.96
C ASN A 70 22.05 3.04 22.42
N SER A 71 21.38 3.97 21.71
CA SER A 71 20.04 4.41 22.07
C SER A 71 18.93 3.59 21.43
N ASN A 72 19.24 2.84 20.36
CA ASN A 72 18.28 2.13 19.52
C ASN A 72 17.22 3.08 18.89
N GLU A 73 17.58 4.35 18.73
CA GLU A 73 16.71 5.36 18.11
C GLU A 73 17.05 5.54 16.63
N ILE A 74 16.05 6.02 15.87
CA ILE A 74 16.23 6.32 14.45
C ILE A 74 17.13 7.56 14.30
N VAL A 75 18.23 7.39 13.58
CA VAL A 75 19.07 8.51 13.13
C VAL A 75 18.47 9.12 11.87
N SER A 76 18.20 10.42 11.90
CA SER A 76 17.68 11.13 10.73
C SER A 76 18.79 11.41 9.71
N ASN A 77 18.91 10.56 8.70
CA ASN A 77 19.84 10.73 7.59
C ASN A 77 19.14 10.40 6.25
N PRO A 78 18.24 11.28 5.80
CA PRO A 78 17.41 11.00 4.63
C PRO A 78 18.22 10.84 3.33
N GLU A 79 19.31 11.57 3.18
CA GLU A 79 20.16 11.51 1.97
C GLU A 79 20.83 10.14 1.83
N LEU A 80 21.40 9.62 2.91
CA LEU A 80 21.99 8.27 2.94
C LEU A 80 20.93 7.22 2.61
N ILE A 81 19.80 7.24 3.31
CA ILE A 81 18.74 6.24 3.14
C ILE A 81 18.17 6.28 1.73
N GLN A 82 17.98 7.46 1.15
CA GLN A 82 17.52 7.61 -0.23
C GLN A 82 18.56 7.08 -1.22
N SER A 83 19.84 7.36 -0.99
CA SER A 83 20.93 6.86 -1.85
C SER A 83 20.98 5.33 -1.84
N GLU A 84 20.96 4.71 -0.65
CA GLU A 84 21.01 3.25 -0.53
C GLU A 84 19.78 2.56 -1.11
N LEU A 85 18.59 3.12 -0.92
CA LEU A 85 17.38 2.60 -1.56
C LEU A 85 17.41 2.76 -3.08
N SER A 86 17.99 3.84 -3.60
CA SER A 86 18.17 4.03 -5.06
C SER A 86 19.15 3.02 -5.63
N ASN A 87 20.27 2.75 -4.94
CA ASN A 87 21.24 1.73 -5.33
C ASN A 87 20.59 0.34 -5.35
N LEU A 88 19.77 0.03 -4.34
CA LEU A 88 19.03 -1.23 -4.28
C LEU A 88 18.04 -1.37 -5.43
N VAL A 89 17.31 -0.30 -5.81
CA VAL A 89 16.41 -0.30 -6.99
C VAL A 89 17.16 -0.61 -8.27
N ASN A 90 18.32 0.02 -8.47
CA ASN A 90 19.16 -0.25 -9.64
C ASN A 90 19.65 -1.71 -9.66
N TYR A 91 20.06 -2.22 -8.49
CA TYR A 91 20.47 -3.62 -8.36
C TYR A 91 19.32 -4.59 -8.67
N PHE A 92 18.10 -4.30 -8.22
CA PHE A 92 16.91 -5.08 -8.59
C PHE A 92 16.70 -5.08 -10.11
N ALA A 93 16.74 -3.92 -10.75
CA ALA A 93 16.55 -3.78 -12.21
C ALA A 93 17.57 -4.61 -13.01
N GLU A 94 18.82 -4.69 -12.55
CA GLU A 94 19.89 -5.45 -13.20
C GLU A 94 19.83 -6.96 -12.87
N SER A 95 19.26 -7.33 -11.74
CA SER A 95 19.34 -8.69 -11.17
C SER A 95 18.07 -9.52 -11.39
N VAL A 96 16.93 -8.91 -11.65
CA VAL A 96 15.63 -9.60 -11.76
C VAL A 96 15.67 -10.76 -12.77
N ASP A 97 16.34 -10.56 -13.91
CA ASP A 97 16.47 -11.59 -14.94
C ASP A 97 17.43 -12.74 -14.55
N GLN A 98 18.32 -12.49 -13.58
CA GLN A 98 19.32 -13.47 -13.12
C GLN A 98 18.80 -14.31 -11.94
N PHE A 99 17.89 -13.76 -11.15
CA PHE A 99 17.28 -14.44 -10.01
C PHE A 99 15.97 -15.13 -10.42
N SER A 100 16.07 -16.32 -10.98
CA SER A 100 14.90 -17.12 -11.37
C SER A 100 14.30 -17.94 -10.21
N GLY A 101 14.81 -17.79 -8.99
CA GLY A 101 14.43 -18.57 -7.82
C GLY A 101 13.76 -17.78 -6.72
N THR A 102 12.96 -18.49 -5.90
CA THR A 102 12.37 -17.99 -4.66
C THR A 102 13.06 -18.61 -3.46
N SER A 103 13.20 -17.83 -2.37
CA SER A 103 13.70 -18.35 -1.11
C SER A 103 12.63 -19.15 -0.38
N LEU A 104 12.82 -20.45 -0.22
CA LEU A 104 11.93 -21.30 0.60
C LEU A 104 11.88 -20.80 2.07
N ALA A 105 13.00 -20.31 2.59
CA ALA A 105 13.08 -19.81 3.96
C ALA A 105 12.29 -18.50 4.17
N ALA A 106 12.03 -17.73 3.12
CA ALA A 106 11.28 -16.48 3.18
C ALA A 106 9.83 -16.61 2.65
N GLN A 107 9.35 -17.83 2.39
CA GLN A 107 7.99 -18.03 1.86
C GLN A 107 6.89 -17.57 2.82
N ASN A 108 7.11 -17.69 4.13
CA ASN A 108 6.16 -17.22 5.12
C ASN A 108 5.87 -15.71 5.01
N LEU A 109 6.80 -14.91 4.49
CA LEU A 109 6.58 -13.47 4.27
C LEU A 109 5.51 -13.20 3.20
N ASN A 110 5.28 -14.16 2.27
CA ASN A 110 4.23 -14.04 1.26
C ASN A 110 2.82 -14.16 1.86
N ASP A 111 2.68 -14.79 3.02
CA ASP A 111 1.40 -15.03 3.68
C ASP A 111 0.98 -13.89 4.61
N ILE A 112 1.92 -12.99 4.94
CA ILE A 112 1.68 -11.82 5.80
C ILE A 112 1.13 -10.66 4.98
N LYS A 113 -0.09 -10.85 4.44
CA LYS A 113 -0.76 -9.84 3.59
C LYS A 113 -1.21 -8.63 4.41
N LYS A 114 -0.97 -7.44 3.87
CA LYS A 114 -1.40 -6.16 4.49
C LYS A 114 -2.87 -5.83 4.24
N ALA A 115 -3.52 -6.44 3.27
CA ALA A 115 -4.93 -6.27 2.99
C ALA A 115 -5.70 -7.57 3.21
N LYS A 116 -6.85 -7.49 3.89
CA LYS A 116 -7.79 -8.60 4.10
C LYS A 116 -9.20 -8.11 3.86
N ILE A 117 -10.02 -8.93 3.19
CA ILE A 117 -11.44 -8.66 3.01
C ILE A 117 -12.26 -9.70 3.76
N PHE A 118 -13.28 -9.26 4.48
CA PHE A 118 -14.19 -10.13 5.24
C PHE A 118 -15.56 -9.47 5.40
N VAL A 119 -16.53 -10.24 5.89
CA VAL A 119 -17.86 -9.73 6.18
C VAL A 119 -18.05 -9.60 7.70
N GLU A 120 -18.45 -8.40 8.15
CA GLU A 120 -18.77 -8.09 9.54
C GLU A 120 -20.18 -7.51 9.60
N ASN A 121 -21.07 -8.13 10.39
CA ASN A 121 -22.49 -7.72 10.54
C ASN A 121 -23.24 -7.58 9.20
N GLY A 122 -22.93 -8.43 8.22
CA GLY A 122 -23.56 -8.40 6.90
C GLY A 122 -23.02 -7.33 5.96
N GLN A 123 -21.91 -6.68 6.30
CA GLN A 123 -21.24 -5.66 5.49
C GLN A 123 -19.81 -6.09 5.15
N THR A 124 -19.41 -5.92 3.91
CA THR A 124 -18.02 -6.16 3.48
C THR A 124 -17.09 -5.09 4.04
N VAL A 125 -15.97 -5.53 4.59
CA VAL A 125 -14.95 -4.70 5.21
C VAL A 125 -13.59 -5.05 4.64
N ILE A 126 -12.81 -4.04 4.27
CA ILE A 126 -11.38 -4.20 3.99
C ILE A 126 -10.60 -3.80 5.25
N GLU A 127 -9.82 -4.71 5.80
CA GLU A 127 -8.83 -4.43 6.84
C GLU A 127 -7.47 -4.22 6.18
N LEU A 128 -6.83 -3.10 6.49
CA LEU A 128 -5.47 -2.78 6.06
C LEU A 128 -4.56 -2.74 7.29
N ASP A 129 -3.46 -3.49 7.26
CA ASP A 129 -2.38 -3.40 8.27
C ASP A 129 -1.50 -2.18 7.98
N LEU A 130 -2.12 -1.02 8.05
CA LEU A 130 -1.56 0.30 7.76
C LEU A 130 -2.13 1.31 8.75
N ASN A 131 -1.36 2.35 9.04
CA ASN A 131 -1.88 3.54 9.69
C ASN A 131 -2.82 4.32 8.76
N PHE A 132 -3.59 5.25 9.31
CA PHE A 132 -4.58 6.04 8.59
C PHE A 132 -4.01 6.74 7.35
N ASP A 133 -2.85 7.39 7.46
CA ASP A 133 -2.28 8.19 6.37
C ASP A 133 -1.92 7.33 5.15
N ARG A 134 -1.31 6.17 5.39
CA ARG A 134 -0.98 5.22 4.33
C ARG A 134 -2.24 4.59 3.73
N ALA A 135 -3.18 4.19 4.57
CA ALA A 135 -4.46 3.62 4.13
C ALA A 135 -5.25 4.62 3.30
N TRP A 136 -5.34 5.89 3.74
CA TRP A 136 -5.99 6.97 2.98
C TRP A 136 -5.37 7.13 1.59
N SER A 137 -4.03 7.18 1.51
CA SER A 137 -3.33 7.30 0.24
C SER A 137 -3.57 6.09 -0.67
N SER A 138 -3.55 4.87 -0.11
CA SER A 138 -3.74 3.63 -0.87
C SER A 138 -5.17 3.51 -1.40
N VAL A 139 -6.17 3.81 -0.57
CA VAL A 139 -7.59 3.82 -0.99
C VAL A 139 -7.83 4.91 -2.04
N THR A 140 -7.22 6.10 -1.90
CA THR A 140 -7.31 7.14 -2.93
C THR A 140 -6.79 6.62 -4.28
N LYS A 141 -5.61 6.00 -4.30
CA LYS A 141 -5.03 5.44 -5.53
C LYS A 141 -5.87 4.29 -6.10
N ALA A 142 -6.43 3.43 -5.24
CA ALA A 142 -7.29 2.33 -5.68
C ALA A 142 -8.60 2.86 -6.31
N MET A 143 -9.21 3.89 -5.72
CA MET A 143 -10.38 4.55 -6.29
C MET A 143 -10.06 5.18 -7.65
N ASP A 144 -8.93 5.89 -7.75
CA ASP A 144 -8.50 6.51 -9.01
C ASP A 144 -8.24 5.44 -10.09
N ALA A 145 -7.58 4.32 -9.74
CA ALA A 145 -7.31 3.20 -10.64
C ALA A 145 -8.59 2.49 -11.10
N SER A 146 -9.59 2.38 -10.21
CA SER A 146 -10.92 1.83 -10.51
C SER A 146 -11.84 2.83 -11.21
N GLN A 147 -11.37 4.04 -11.50
CA GLN A 147 -12.17 5.13 -12.07
C GLN A 147 -13.38 5.51 -11.22
N ILE A 148 -13.29 5.31 -9.90
CA ILE A 148 -14.31 5.70 -8.94
C ILE A 148 -14.09 7.18 -8.61
N LEU A 149 -15.04 8.02 -9.04
CA LEU A 149 -14.95 9.47 -8.84
C LEU A 149 -15.43 9.84 -7.44
N SER A 150 -14.52 10.41 -6.63
CA SER A 150 -14.94 11.08 -5.40
C SER A 150 -15.36 12.51 -5.68
N ASN A 151 -16.59 12.84 -5.31
CA ASN A 151 -17.15 14.19 -5.44
C ASN A 151 -16.50 15.14 -4.45
N ASP A 152 -16.17 14.62 -3.26
CA ASP A 152 -15.47 15.33 -2.18
C ASP A 152 -14.74 14.36 -1.25
N LYS A 153 -13.82 14.90 -0.44
CA LYS A 153 -12.98 14.15 0.49
C LYS A 153 -12.89 14.89 1.83
N ASP A 154 -13.44 14.28 2.87
CA ASP A 154 -13.28 14.75 4.24
C ASP A 154 -12.25 13.88 4.97
N ARG A 155 -10.97 14.27 4.87
CA ARG A 155 -9.87 13.52 5.48
C ARG A 155 -9.95 13.53 7.00
N SER A 156 -10.46 14.59 7.61
CA SER A 156 -10.53 14.71 9.08
C SER A 156 -11.50 13.71 9.69
N ASN A 157 -12.57 13.37 8.96
CA ASN A 157 -13.55 12.35 9.33
C ASN A 157 -13.32 11.00 8.63
N GLY A 158 -12.30 10.91 7.75
CA GLY A 158 -11.96 9.70 7.01
C GLY A 158 -13.03 9.30 5.98
N ILE A 159 -13.66 10.27 5.30
CA ILE A 159 -14.79 10.01 4.39
C ILE A 159 -14.46 10.47 2.98
N PHE A 160 -14.72 9.59 2.00
CA PHE A 160 -14.86 9.96 0.60
C PHE A 160 -16.34 9.95 0.23
N TYR A 161 -16.80 11.03 -0.36
CA TYR A 161 -18.16 11.13 -0.92
C TYR A 161 -18.11 10.72 -2.38
N VAL A 162 -18.83 9.66 -2.74
CA VAL A 162 -18.68 8.96 -4.03
C VAL A 162 -20.00 8.91 -4.76
N SER A 163 -19.94 9.20 -6.07
CA SER A 163 -20.99 8.85 -7.02
C SER A 163 -20.49 7.68 -7.85
N TYR A 164 -21.14 6.53 -7.71
CA TYR A 164 -20.83 5.31 -8.43
C TYR A 164 -22.06 4.82 -9.15
N ALA A 165 -21.96 4.67 -10.46
CA ALA A 165 -22.98 4.04 -11.26
C ALA A 165 -22.42 2.77 -11.87
N GLU A 166 -23.12 1.64 -11.69
CA GLU A 166 -22.82 0.42 -12.41
C GLU A 166 -23.11 0.60 -13.90
N GLU A 167 -22.31 0.03 -14.77
CA GLU A 167 -22.58 -0.01 -16.21
C GLU A 167 -23.81 -0.89 -16.46
N GLU A 168 -24.98 -0.28 -16.63
CA GLU A 168 -26.02 -0.90 -17.45
C GLU A 168 -25.55 -0.85 -18.91
N GLU A 169 -25.77 -1.91 -19.68
CA GLU A 169 -25.34 -2.16 -21.06
C GLU A 169 -25.43 -0.92 -21.98
N GLY A 170 -24.49 -0.01 -21.91
CA GLY A 170 -24.54 1.25 -22.65
C GLY A 170 -23.30 2.12 -22.56
N GLY A 171 -22.18 1.60 -22.06
CA GLY A 171 -20.88 2.25 -22.16
C GLY A 171 -20.65 3.36 -21.12
N PHE A 172 -19.59 3.21 -20.43
CA PHE A 172 -18.94 4.09 -19.43
C PHE A 172 -18.90 5.60 -19.77
N PHE A 173 -19.18 5.98 -21.00
CA PHE A 173 -19.08 7.36 -21.49
C PHE A 173 -20.33 8.24 -21.29
N SER A 174 -21.48 7.71 -20.93
CA SER A 174 -22.68 8.55 -20.74
C SER A 174 -22.59 9.46 -19.51
N PHE A 175 -21.80 9.05 -18.50
CA PHE A 175 -21.54 9.83 -17.28
C PHE A 175 -20.54 10.97 -17.51
N LEU A 176 -19.57 10.83 -18.41
CA LEU A 176 -18.57 11.88 -18.73
C LEU A 176 -19.18 13.10 -19.43
N ASN A 177 -20.38 12.99 -19.99
CA ASN A 177 -21.07 14.13 -20.62
C ASN A 177 -21.71 15.11 -19.63
N PHE A 178 -21.75 14.78 -18.33
CA PHE A 178 -22.37 15.64 -17.32
C PHE A 178 -21.47 16.79 -16.80
N GLY A 179 -20.18 16.81 -17.15
CA GLY A 179 -19.19 17.70 -16.54
C GLY A 179 -18.57 18.78 -17.43
N ARG A 180 -18.99 18.94 -18.69
CA ARG A 180 -18.18 19.75 -19.64
C ARG A 180 -18.61 21.21 -19.85
N ASN A 181 -19.68 21.69 -19.24
CA ASN A 181 -20.15 23.06 -19.49
C ASN A 181 -20.75 23.75 -18.27
N ASP A 182 -20.01 23.87 -17.14
CA ASP A 182 -20.38 24.93 -16.18
C ASP A 182 -19.22 25.33 -15.29
N LYS A 183 -18.54 26.43 -15.62
CA LYS A 183 -17.46 27.03 -14.83
C LYS A 183 -17.94 27.69 -13.53
N ASN A 184 -19.22 27.57 -13.15
CA ASN A 184 -19.83 28.25 -12.00
C ASN A 184 -20.76 27.35 -11.15
N ARG A 185 -20.68 26.03 -11.23
CA ARG A 185 -21.41 25.19 -10.27
C ARG A 185 -20.63 25.11 -8.97
N LYS A 186 -21.19 25.74 -7.93
CA LYS A 186 -20.96 25.31 -6.54
C LYS A 186 -21.26 23.81 -6.51
N VAL A 187 -20.26 22.98 -6.23
CA VAL A 187 -20.43 21.53 -6.08
C VAL A 187 -21.42 21.33 -4.94
N ASN A 188 -22.67 20.99 -5.27
CA ASN A 188 -23.65 20.60 -4.28
C ASN A 188 -23.28 19.21 -3.81
N PHE A 189 -22.92 19.06 -2.55
CA PHE A 189 -22.60 17.81 -1.86
C PHE A 189 -23.77 16.81 -1.84
N ASP A 190 -24.96 17.21 -2.24
CA ASP A 190 -26.17 16.39 -2.32
C ASP A 190 -26.15 15.31 -3.42
N GLY A 191 -25.15 15.30 -4.30
CA GLY A 191 -25.08 14.33 -5.41
C GLY A 191 -24.34 13.02 -5.09
N ALA A 192 -23.63 12.91 -3.98
CA ALA A 192 -22.92 11.69 -3.62
C ALA A 192 -23.89 10.64 -3.05
N GLN A 193 -23.96 9.47 -3.73
CA GLN A 193 -24.85 8.37 -3.36
C GLN A 193 -24.24 7.46 -2.29
N PHE A 194 -22.89 7.44 -2.20
CA PHE A 194 -22.15 6.56 -1.30
C PHE A 194 -21.11 7.33 -0.48
N GLU A 195 -20.81 6.77 0.68
CA GLU A 195 -19.69 7.18 1.52
C GLU A 195 -18.73 6.01 1.68
N VAL A 196 -17.47 6.20 1.29
CA VAL A 196 -16.39 5.27 1.65
C VAL A 196 -15.71 5.81 2.89
N LYS A 197 -15.86 5.08 4.01
CA LYS A 197 -15.36 5.50 5.32
C LYS A 197 -14.13 4.70 5.71
N ILE A 198 -13.09 5.42 6.12
CA ILE A 198 -11.83 4.89 6.61
C ILE A 198 -11.72 5.19 8.10
N THR A 199 -11.51 4.16 8.91
CA THR A 199 -11.37 4.29 10.36
C THR A 199 -10.16 3.51 10.85
N GLU A 200 -9.29 4.16 11.65
CA GLU A 200 -8.17 3.48 12.30
C GLU A 200 -8.57 2.97 13.69
N LYS A 201 -8.18 1.75 14.00
CA LYS A 201 -8.36 1.13 15.31
C LYS A 201 -7.25 0.10 15.54
N ASN A 202 -6.55 0.18 16.69
CA ASN A 202 -5.49 -0.76 17.08
C ASN A 202 -4.40 -0.91 16.01
N ASN A 203 -3.89 0.20 15.46
CA ASN A 203 -2.88 0.26 14.41
C ASN A 203 -3.27 -0.42 13.07
N LYS A 204 -4.55 -0.72 12.88
CA LYS A 204 -5.13 -1.21 11.64
C LYS A 204 -6.17 -0.25 11.14
N THR A 205 -6.36 -0.22 9.85
CA THR A 205 -7.35 0.65 9.21
C THR A 205 -8.43 -0.19 8.53
N TYR A 206 -9.67 0.22 8.73
CA TYR A 206 -10.86 -0.45 8.20
C TYR A 206 -11.54 0.45 7.18
N VAL A 207 -11.86 -0.11 6.01
CA VAL A 207 -12.56 0.60 4.93
C VAL A 207 -13.92 -0.03 4.73
N ARG A 208 -14.97 0.78 4.72
CA ARG A 208 -16.38 0.39 4.50
C ARG A 208 -17.05 1.32 3.53
N ALA A 209 -17.97 0.81 2.74
CA ALA A 209 -18.85 1.62 1.90
C ALA A 209 -20.27 1.64 2.46
N TYR A 210 -20.89 2.81 2.45
CA TYR A 210 -22.26 3.02 2.89
C TYR A 210 -23.06 3.68 1.78
N SER A 211 -24.30 3.22 1.57
CA SER A 211 -25.25 3.87 0.69
C SER A 211 -26.13 4.84 1.47
N LYS A 212 -26.33 6.04 0.95
CA LYS A 212 -27.28 7.02 1.52
C LYS A 212 -28.72 6.66 1.21
N ASP A 213 -28.95 5.96 0.11
CA ASP A 213 -30.29 5.64 -0.41
C ASP A 213 -30.72 4.18 -0.09
N GLY A 214 -29.95 3.47 0.76
CA GLY A 214 -30.25 2.09 1.13
C GLY A 214 -29.87 1.04 0.06
N LYS A 215 -29.11 1.41 -0.94
CA LYS A 215 -28.61 0.53 -2.01
C LYS A 215 -27.40 -0.28 -1.54
N ILE A 216 -27.65 -1.27 -0.67
CA ILE A 216 -26.62 -2.06 0.00
C ILE A 216 -25.77 -2.83 -1.01
N GLU A 217 -26.39 -3.48 -1.99
CA GLU A 217 -25.69 -4.28 -3.00
C GLU A 217 -24.70 -3.44 -3.82
N GLU A 218 -25.05 -2.20 -4.16
CA GLU A 218 -24.18 -1.28 -4.88
C GLU A 218 -22.98 -0.83 -3.98
N ALA A 219 -23.21 -0.63 -2.68
CA ALA A 219 -22.15 -0.34 -1.73
C ALA A 219 -21.19 -1.52 -1.58
N GLU A 220 -21.70 -2.77 -1.57
CA GLU A 220 -20.88 -3.99 -1.54
C GLU A 220 -20.04 -4.15 -2.83
N LYS A 221 -20.59 -3.83 -3.99
CA LYS A 221 -19.85 -3.82 -5.25
C LYS A 221 -18.78 -2.73 -5.27
N LEU A 222 -19.08 -1.55 -4.74
CA LEU A 222 -18.12 -0.44 -4.63
C LEU A 222 -16.91 -0.85 -3.77
N ILE A 223 -17.13 -1.45 -2.59
CA ILE A 223 -16.04 -1.88 -1.72
C ILE A 223 -15.23 -3.02 -2.34
N SER A 224 -15.88 -3.96 -3.04
CA SER A 224 -15.20 -5.04 -3.76
C SER A 224 -14.29 -4.50 -4.86
N LYS A 225 -14.76 -3.53 -5.63
CA LYS A 225 -13.97 -2.89 -6.70
C LYS A 225 -12.76 -2.12 -6.15
N ILE A 226 -12.91 -1.46 -5.00
CA ILE A 226 -11.79 -0.83 -4.29
C ILE A 226 -10.77 -1.90 -3.87
N ASN A 227 -11.22 -3.04 -3.32
CA ASN A 227 -10.34 -4.13 -2.92
C ASN A 227 -9.55 -4.72 -4.09
N GLU A 228 -10.19 -4.96 -5.23
CA GLU A 228 -9.54 -5.46 -6.45
C GLU A 228 -8.40 -4.54 -6.92
N SER A 229 -8.54 -3.23 -6.73
CA SER A 229 -7.52 -2.25 -7.11
C SER A 229 -6.48 -1.99 -6.01
N LEU A 230 -6.74 -2.42 -4.78
CA LEU A 230 -5.74 -2.47 -3.70
C LEU A 230 -4.86 -3.71 -3.82
N SER A 231 -5.39 -4.78 -4.41
CA SER A 231 -4.76 -6.12 -4.50
C SER A 231 -3.77 -6.24 -5.64
#